data_2b839e0903bdefce67bcd1b6b126ba32
#
_entry.id   2b839e0903bdefce67bcd1b6b126ba32
#
_cell.length_a   1.000
_cell.length_b   1.000
_cell.length_c   1.000
_cell.angle_alpha   90.00
_cell.angle_beta   90.00
_cell.angle_gamma   90.00
#
_symmetry.space_group_name_H-M   'P 1'
#
loop_
_entity.id
_entity.type
_entity.pdbx_description
1 polymer ?
#
loop_
_entity_poly.entity_id
_entity_poly.type
_entity_poly.pdbx_seq_one_letter_code
_entity_poly.pdbx_strand_id
1 'polypeptide(L)'
;LLSDNAKKKAQISELQSFVSRFSANASKAKQATSRAKAIDKIQLAEVKPSSRVSPFIRFEQTKKLHRQAVIVDRMAKGFDGKTLFKDFSFQVEAGERVAIIGPNGIGKTTLLRTLVNELTPDAGTVKWTDAAELGYYAQDHAHDFEDDCNLFDWMGQWTQGGEQVVRGTLGRMLFSNDEILKSVKVISGGEQGRMLFGKLILQKPNVLIMDEPTNHLDMESIEALNLALENYPGTLIFVSHDREFVSSLATRIIELSPSGVVDFSGTYDDYLRSQGVTF
;
A
#
# COMPACT_ATOMS: atom_id res chain seq x y z
N LEU A 1 -6.41 9.64 22.83
CA LEU A 1 -7.88 9.81 22.86
C LEU A 1 -8.61 8.47 22.92
N LEU A 2 -8.43 7.54 21.94
CA LEU A 2 -9.09 6.22 21.95
C LEU A 2 -8.68 5.37 23.14
N SER A 3 -7.38 5.32 23.45
CA SER A 3 -6.83 4.63 24.63
C SER A 3 -7.35 5.25 25.94
N ASP A 4 -7.47 6.57 26.02
CA ASP A 4 -7.99 7.26 27.20
C ASP A 4 -9.49 7.03 27.39
N ASN A 5 -10.25 7.02 26.30
CA ASN A 5 -11.67 6.68 26.33
C ASN A 5 -11.91 5.21 26.71
N ALA A 6 -11.04 4.29 26.29
CA ALA A 6 -11.11 2.89 26.70
C ALA A 6 -10.89 2.75 28.22
N LYS A 7 -9.87 3.44 28.79
CA LYS A 7 -9.62 3.47 30.23
C LYS A 7 -10.78 4.09 31.00
N LYS A 8 -11.34 5.21 30.52
CA LYS A 8 -12.51 5.85 31.13
C LYS A 8 -13.75 4.96 31.09
N LYS A 9 -14.00 4.25 29.97
CA LYS A 9 -15.11 3.27 29.89
C LYS A 9 -14.95 2.12 30.87
N ALA A 10 -13.76 1.58 31.03
CA ALA A 10 -13.47 0.54 32.03
C ALA A 10 -13.72 1.05 33.45
N GLN A 11 -13.28 2.29 33.77
CA GLN A 11 -13.52 2.91 35.08
C GLN A 11 -15.01 3.16 35.34
N ILE A 12 -15.77 3.61 34.35
CA ILE A 12 -17.24 3.78 34.47
C ILE A 12 -17.89 2.42 34.75
N SER A 13 -17.52 1.36 34.02
CA SER A 13 -18.06 0.01 34.20
C SER A 13 -17.82 -0.54 35.62
N GLU A 14 -16.61 -0.31 36.17
CA GLU A 14 -16.26 -0.71 37.54
C GLU A 14 -17.09 0.05 38.58
N LEU A 15 -17.21 1.38 38.43
CA LEU A 15 -18.02 2.20 39.30
C LEU A 15 -19.52 1.84 39.24
N GLN A 16 -20.06 1.55 38.05
CA GLN A 16 -21.43 1.10 37.86
C GLN A 16 -21.69 -0.25 38.54
N SER A 17 -20.74 -1.19 38.42
CA SER A 17 -20.82 -2.49 39.12
C SER A 17 -20.86 -2.33 40.64
N PHE A 18 -20.10 -1.39 41.18
CA PHE A 18 -20.15 -1.09 42.61
C PHE A 18 -21.48 -0.46 43.01
N VAL A 19 -21.95 0.54 42.28
CA VAL A 19 -23.23 1.20 42.55
C VAL A 19 -24.37 0.20 42.53
N SER A 20 -24.44 -0.69 41.53
CA SER A 20 -25.50 -1.70 41.43
C SER A 20 -25.51 -2.71 42.59
N ARG A 21 -24.31 -3.10 43.07
CA ARG A 21 -24.20 -4.07 44.20
C ARG A 21 -24.55 -3.48 45.56
N PHE A 22 -24.30 -2.19 45.77
CA PHE A 22 -24.34 -1.58 47.09
C PHE A 22 -25.39 -0.46 47.26
N SER A 23 -26.14 -0.11 46.23
CA SER A 23 -27.17 0.93 46.28
C SER A 23 -28.26 0.65 47.30
N ALA A 24 -28.63 -0.61 47.50
CA ALA A 24 -29.65 -1.04 48.46
C ALA A 24 -29.12 -1.28 49.90
N ASN A 25 -27.81 -1.16 50.12
CA ASN A 25 -27.19 -1.40 51.44
C ASN A 25 -27.05 -0.10 52.22
N ALA A 26 -27.80 0.05 53.32
CA ALA A 26 -27.87 1.27 54.12
C ALA A 26 -26.48 1.76 54.60
N SER A 27 -25.57 0.83 55.00
CA SER A 27 -24.21 1.18 55.48
C SER A 27 -23.26 1.69 54.39
N LYS A 28 -23.56 1.32 53.09
CA LYS A 28 -22.74 1.69 51.93
C LYS A 28 -23.43 2.65 50.98
N ALA A 29 -24.67 3.04 51.24
CA ALA A 29 -25.46 3.94 50.39
C ALA A 29 -24.75 5.27 50.14
N LYS A 30 -24.08 5.86 51.13
CA LYS A 30 -23.31 7.09 51.00
C LYS A 30 -22.14 6.94 50.03
N GLN A 31 -21.48 5.77 50.06
CA GLN A 31 -20.35 5.49 49.12
C GLN A 31 -20.88 5.21 47.70
N ALA A 32 -22.03 4.52 47.57
CA ALA A 32 -22.66 4.30 46.28
C ALA A 32 -23.09 5.63 45.62
N THR A 33 -23.70 6.56 46.37
CA THR A 33 -24.06 7.89 45.90
C THR A 33 -22.84 8.73 45.49
N SER A 34 -21.73 8.66 46.27
CA SER A 34 -20.48 9.35 45.91
C SER A 34 -19.91 8.81 44.61
N ARG A 35 -19.93 7.51 44.39
CA ARG A 35 -19.44 6.89 43.15
C ARG A 35 -20.37 7.14 41.96
N ALA A 36 -21.68 7.20 42.14
CA ALA A 36 -22.63 7.63 41.11
C ALA A 36 -22.29 9.06 40.62
N LYS A 37 -22.05 10.00 41.56
CA LYS A 37 -21.61 11.35 41.22
C LYS A 37 -20.24 11.39 40.54
N ALA A 38 -19.36 10.42 40.79
CA ALA A 38 -18.06 10.32 40.10
C ALA A 38 -18.22 9.88 38.64
N ILE A 39 -19.20 9.00 38.34
CA ILE A 39 -19.55 8.59 36.98
C ILE A 39 -20.00 9.81 36.18
N ASP A 40 -20.87 10.66 36.72
CA ASP A 40 -21.37 11.86 36.06
C ASP A 40 -20.28 12.88 35.73
N LYS A 41 -19.15 12.86 36.46
CA LYS A 41 -18.01 13.72 36.23
C LYS A 41 -17.02 13.18 35.18
N ILE A 42 -17.10 11.91 34.83
CA ILE A 42 -16.22 11.33 33.82
C ILE A 42 -16.77 11.67 32.44
N GLN A 43 -16.28 12.75 31.87
CA GLN A 43 -16.59 13.12 30.47
C GLN A 43 -15.78 12.22 29.54
N LEU A 44 -16.48 11.43 28.75
CA LEU A 44 -15.89 10.78 27.55
C LEU A 44 -15.66 11.87 26.52
N ALA A 45 -14.44 11.98 26.01
CA ALA A 45 -14.20 12.84 24.87
C ALA A 45 -15.05 12.28 23.68
N GLU A 46 -15.87 13.13 23.11
CA GLU A 46 -16.55 12.79 21.84
C GLU A 46 -15.46 12.60 20.80
N VAL A 47 -15.17 11.35 20.48
CA VAL A 47 -14.46 11.02 19.25
C VAL A 47 -15.49 11.23 18.14
N LYS A 48 -15.49 12.43 17.55
CA LYS A 48 -16.23 12.60 16.29
C LYS A 48 -15.68 11.51 15.36
N PRO A 49 -16.54 10.67 14.78
CA PRO A 49 -16.10 9.75 13.74
C PRO A 49 -15.33 10.59 12.73
N SER A 50 -14.10 10.18 12.39
CA SER A 50 -13.32 10.88 11.38
C SER A 50 -14.22 10.98 10.14
N SER A 51 -14.42 12.21 9.64
CA SER A 51 -15.10 12.41 8.36
C SER A 51 -14.24 11.93 7.18
N ARG A 52 -13.03 11.49 7.48
CA ARG A 52 -12.07 10.95 6.53
C ARG A 52 -12.43 9.49 6.26
N VAL A 53 -12.68 9.20 5.00
CA VAL A 53 -13.05 7.86 4.52
C VAL A 53 -11.86 7.30 3.78
N SER A 54 -11.38 6.13 4.20
CA SER A 54 -10.29 5.42 3.53
C SER A 54 -10.84 4.54 2.40
N PRO A 55 -10.15 4.45 1.25
CA PRO A 55 -10.50 3.46 0.23
C PRO A 55 -10.29 2.04 0.79
N PHE A 56 -11.13 1.12 0.36
CA PHE A 56 -10.96 -0.29 0.72
C PHE A 56 -10.15 -1.00 -0.36
N ILE A 57 -8.86 -1.12 -0.14
CA ILE A 57 -7.92 -1.77 -1.05
C ILE A 57 -7.65 -3.20 -0.55
N ARG A 58 -7.81 -4.18 -1.43
CA ARG A 58 -7.44 -5.57 -1.17
C ARG A 58 -6.96 -6.19 -2.47
N PHE A 59 -5.68 -6.50 -2.53
CA PHE A 59 -5.10 -7.20 -3.66
C PHE A 59 -5.20 -8.72 -3.47
N GLU A 60 -5.63 -9.39 -4.51
CA GLU A 60 -5.72 -10.84 -4.58
C GLU A 60 -4.87 -11.32 -5.76
N GLN A 61 -4.58 -12.61 -5.83
CA GLN A 61 -3.93 -13.23 -6.97
C GLN A 61 -4.79 -14.36 -7.54
N THR A 62 -4.83 -14.49 -8.86
CA THR A 62 -5.55 -15.57 -9.54
C THR A 62 -4.84 -16.90 -9.37
N LYS A 63 -3.51 -16.88 -9.48
CA LYS A 63 -2.65 -18.06 -9.37
C LYS A 63 -1.50 -17.78 -8.42
N LYS A 64 -1.16 -18.74 -7.59
CA LYS A 64 0.01 -18.67 -6.72
C LYS A 64 1.26 -19.01 -7.51
N LEU A 65 2.29 -18.17 -7.40
CA LEU A 65 3.62 -18.51 -7.89
C LEU A 65 4.31 -19.50 -6.94
N HIS A 66 5.13 -20.34 -7.53
CA HIS A 66 5.98 -21.27 -6.79
C HIS A 66 7.44 -21.06 -7.21
N ARG A 67 8.33 -21.05 -6.23
CA ARG A 67 9.79 -20.85 -6.40
C ARG A 67 10.09 -19.45 -6.94
N GLN A 68 10.71 -19.35 -8.11
CA GLN A 68 11.17 -18.09 -8.69
C GLN A 68 10.06 -17.34 -9.41
N ALA A 69 10.03 -16.01 -9.24
CA ALA A 69 9.17 -15.10 -9.98
C ALA A 69 9.91 -14.55 -11.22
N VAL A 70 11.11 -14.00 -11.04
CA VAL A 70 11.92 -13.42 -12.11
C VAL A 70 13.41 -13.74 -11.91
N ILE A 71 14.11 -13.94 -13.03
CA ILE A 71 15.56 -14.02 -13.12
C ILE A 71 16.04 -12.89 -14.01
N VAL A 72 16.95 -12.08 -13.49
CA VAL A 72 17.67 -11.03 -14.23
C VAL A 72 19.13 -11.46 -14.32
N ASP A 73 19.65 -11.56 -15.53
CA ASP A 73 21.03 -11.98 -15.77
C ASP A 73 21.81 -10.91 -16.54
N ARG A 74 22.89 -10.43 -15.93
CA ARG A 74 23.87 -9.46 -16.46
C ARG A 74 23.24 -8.26 -17.18
N MET A 75 22.15 -7.75 -16.63
CA MET A 75 21.40 -6.66 -17.21
C MET A 75 22.20 -5.36 -17.18
N ALA A 76 22.18 -4.65 -18.30
CA ALA A 76 22.72 -3.30 -18.42
C ALA A 76 21.69 -2.39 -19.08
N LYS A 77 21.64 -1.13 -18.64
CA LYS A 77 20.83 -0.07 -19.24
C LYS A 77 21.47 1.29 -19.06
N GLY A 78 21.38 2.11 -20.10
CA GLY A 78 21.80 3.48 -20.08
C GLY A 78 21.03 4.31 -21.10
N PHE A 79 21.24 5.62 -21.08
CA PHE A 79 20.68 6.59 -22.02
C PHE A 79 21.75 7.64 -22.36
N ASP A 80 21.80 8.06 -23.60
CA ASP A 80 22.68 9.15 -24.08
C ASP A 80 24.15 9.01 -23.66
N GLY A 81 24.66 7.76 -23.69
CA GLY A 81 26.03 7.45 -23.30
C GLY A 81 26.30 7.38 -21.80
N LYS A 82 25.29 7.62 -20.96
CA LYS A 82 25.35 7.45 -19.50
C LYS A 82 24.80 6.10 -19.11
N THR A 83 25.64 5.22 -18.58
CA THR A 83 25.21 3.94 -18.01
C THR A 83 24.56 4.16 -16.65
N LEU A 84 23.34 3.64 -16.45
CA LEU A 84 22.63 3.66 -15.18
C LEU A 84 23.01 2.45 -14.31
N PHE A 85 23.00 1.27 -14.89
CA PHE A 85 23.48 0.04 -14.24
C PHE A 85 24.11 -0.88 -15.30
N LYS A 86 25.06 -1.68 -14.86
CA LYS A 86 25.82 -2.59 -15.73
C LYS A 86 26.10 -3.89 -14.98
N ASP A 87 26.01 -5.00 -15.72
CA ASP A 87 26.31 -6.35 -15.21
C ASP A 87 25.55 -6.70 -13.93
N PHE A 88 24.29 -6.26 -13.87
CA PHE A 88 23.43 -6.43 -12.71
C PHE A 88 22.61 -7.71 -12.83
N SER A 89 22.82 -8.63 -11.90
CA SER A 89 22.10 -9.91 -11.84
C SER A 89 21.45 -10.10 -10.49
N PHE A 90 20.19 -10.50 -10.50
CA PHE A 90 19.45 -10.90 -9.31
C PHE A 90 18.29 -11.82 -9.68
N GLN A 91 17.74 -12.48 -8.70
CA GLN A 91 16.51 -13.25 -8.84
C GLN A 91 15.55 -12.89 -7.72
N VAL A 92 14.26 -12.93 -7.97
CA VAL A 92 13.21 -12.73 -6.98
C VAL A 92 12.40 -14.00 -6.85
N GLU A 93 12.21 -14.44 -5.63
CA GLU A 93 11.38 -15.60 -5.32
C GLU A 93 9.91 -15.21 -5.11
N ALA A 94 9.03 -16.19 -5.27
CA ALA A 94 7.61 -16.01 -5.04
C ALA A 94 7.34 -15.61 -3.58
N GLY A 95 6.60 -14.51 -3.39
CA GLY A 95 6.23 -13.98 -2.09
C GLY A 95 7.26 -13.02 -1.47
N GLU A 96 8.41 -12.80 -2.11
CA GLU A 96 9.36 -11.77 -1.65
C GLU A 96 8.77 -10.36 -1.81
N ARG A 97 9.22 -9.46 -0.94
CA ARG A 97 8.90 -8.03 -0.95
C ARG A 97 10.18 -7.24 -1.09
N VAL A 98 10.49 -6.89 -2.33
CA VAL A 98 11.76 -6.26 -2.71
C VAL A 98 11.55 -4.76 -2.83
N ALA A 99 12.19 -3.99 -1.97
CA ALA A 99 12.27 -2.54 -2.12
C ALA A 99 13.52 -2.16 -2.89
N ILE A 100 13.35 -1.33 -3.91
CA ILE A 100 14.45 -0.73 -4.69
C ILE A 100 14.64 0.70 -4.16
N ILE A 101 15.82 0.98 -3.64
CA ILE A 101 16.17 2.28 -3.05
C ILE A 101 17.38 2.88 -3.75
N GLY A 102 17.64 4.16 -3.53
CA GLY A 102 18.79 4.89 -4.07
C GLY A 102 18.45 6.35 -4.40
N PRO A 103 19.45 7.16 -4.73
CA PRO A 103 19.27 8.57 -5.07
C PRO A 103 18.33 8.79 -6.25
N ASN A 104 17.78 10.00 -6.35
CA ASN A 104 16.98 10.41 -7.50
C ASN A 104 17.85 10.40 -8.77
N GLY A 105 17.25 9.94 -9.87
CA GLY A 105 17.93 9.87 -11.18
C GLY A 105 18.96 8.73 -11.32
N ILE A 106 19.07 7.82 -10.34
CA ILE A 106 19.99 6.68 -10.39
C ILE A 106 19.52 5.57 -11.34
N GLY A 107 18.22 5.54 -11.70
CA GLY A 107 17.69 4.55 -12.62
C GLY A 107 16.65 3.60 -12.02
N LYS A 108 16.07 3.90 -10.85
CA LYS A 108 15.04 3.04 -10.21
C LYS A 108 13.83 2.79 -11.11
N THR A 109 13.22 3.86 -11.62
CA THR A 109 12.10 3.77 -12.58
C THR A 109 12.50 3.03 -13.84
N THR A 110 13.73 3.29 -14.37
CA THR A 110 14.26 2.59 -15.54
C THR A 110 14.37 1.08 -15.28
N LEU A 111 14.81 0.69 -14.09
CA LEU A 111 14.87 -0.71 -13.70
C LEU A 111 13.47 -1.34 -13.71
N LEU A 112 12.49 -0.71 -13.07
CA LEU A 112 11.11 -1.22 -13.06
C LEU A 112 10.52 -1.33 -14.47
N ARG A 113 10.71 -0.30 -15.31
CA ARG A 113 10.23 -0.32 -16.70
C ARG A 113 10.91 -1.39 -17.55
N THR A 114 12.17 -1.71 -17.25
CA THR A 114 12.87 -2.82 -17.91
C THR A 114 12.33 -4.17 -17.43
N LEU A 115 12.00 -4.31 -16.14
CA LEU A 115 11.38 -5.53 -15.59
C LEU A 115 10.01 -5.82 -16.21
N VAL A 116 9.21 -4.79 -16.48
CA VAL A 116 7.87 -4.96 -17.10
C VAL A 116 7.91 -4.97 -18.64
N ASN A 117 9.09 -5.04 -19.25
CA ASN A 117 9.32 -5.04 -20.69
C ASN A 117 8.85 -3.77 -21.44
N GLU A 118 8.67 -2.64 -20.76
CA GLU A 118 8.47 -1.34 -21.41
C GLU A 118 9.75 -0.79 -22.01
N LEU A 119 10.90 -1.18 -21.44
CA LEU A 119 12.22 -0.83 -21.95
C LEU A 119 13.02 -2.12 -22.21
N THR A 120 13.65 -2.19 -23.38
CA THR A 120 14.60 -3.27 -23.67
C THR A 120 15.93 -2.99 -22.97
N PRO A 121 16.52 -3.95 -22.25
CA PRO A 121 17.87 -3.80 -21.72
C PRO A 121 18.89 -3.68 -22.86
N ASP A 122 19.99 -2.95 -22.64
CA ASP A 122 21.07 -2.81 -23.62
C ASP A 122 21.95 -4.07 -23.67
N ALA A 123 22.00 -4.81 -22.57
CA ALA A 123 22.63 -6.13 -22.47
C ALA A 123 21.95 -6.95 -21.36
N GLY A 124 22.16 -8.26 -21.39
CA GLY A 124 21.58 -9.20 -20.44
C GLY A 124 20.13 -9.53 -20.74
N THR A 125 19.48 -10.19 -19.80
CA THR A 125 18.09 -10.67 -19.96
C THR A 125 17.26 -10.51 -18.69
N VAL A 126 15.95 -10.31 -18.90
CA VAL A 126 14.92 -10.39 -17.85
C VAL A 126 13.99 -11.53 -18.22
N LYS A 127 13.85 -12.51 -17.35
CA LYS A 127 13.02 -13.70 -17.60
C LYS A 127 12.05 -13.93 -16.45
N TRP A 128 10.78 -13.65 -16.68
CA TRP A 128 9.69 -14.03 -15.78
C TRP A 128 9.35 -15.50 -15.94
N THR A 129 8.85 -16.13 -14.88
CA THR A 129 8.24 -17.45 -14.98
C THR A 129 6.96 -17.38 -15.83
N ASP A 130 6.64 -18.46 -16.55
CA ASP A 130 5.46 -18.51 -17.44
C ASP A 130 4.13 -18.28 -16.69
N ALA A 131 4.09 -18.54 -15.38
CA ALA A 131 2.92 -18.32 -14.55
C ALA A 131 2.83 -16.89 -13.97
N ALA A 132 3.81 -16.01 -14.26
CA ALA A 132 3.81 -14.65 -13.74
C ALA A 132 2.74 -13.80 -14.44
N GLU A 133 1.88 -13.22 -13.64
CA GLU A 133 0.87 -12.24 -14.04
C GLU A 133 1.23 -10.91 -13.38
N LEU A 134 1.75 -9.97 -14.19
CA LEU A 134 2.28 -8.71 -13.70
C LEU A 134 1.18 -7.65 -13.58
N GLY A 135 1.13 -6.97 -12.44
CA GLY A 135 0.42 -5.71 -12.26
C GLY A 135 1.42 -4.59 -12.07
N TYR A 136 1.35 -3.56 -12.88
CA TYR A 136 2.28 -2.44 -12.83
C TYR A 136 1.56 -1.13 -12.48
N TYR A 137 2.09 -0.47 -11.46
CA TYR A 137 1.72 0.88 -11.07
C TYR A 137 2.91 1.80 -11.40
N ALA A 138 2.80 2.53 -12.51
CA ALA A 138 3.83 3.43 -12.97
C ALA A 138 3.87 4.73 -12.15
N GLN A 139 4.99 5.44 -12.14
CA GLN A 139 5.10 6.74 -11.51
C GLN A 139 4.32 7.82 -12.26
N ASP A 140 4.31 7.77 -13.60
CA ASP A 140 3.55 8.66 -14.47
C ASP A 140 2.36 7.89 -15.07
N HIS A 141 1.17 8.37 -14.80
CA HIS A 141 -0.09 7.76 -15.20
C HIS A 141 -0.81 8.52 -16.32
N ALA A 142 -0.23 9.60 -16.85
CA ALA A 142 -0.90 10.47 -17.80
C ALA A 142 -1.47 9.68 -18.99
N HIS A 143 -0.71 8.71 -19.49
CA HIS A 143 -1.11 7.88 -20.63
C HIS A 143 -2.24 6.89 -20.31
N ASP A 144 -2.45 6.52 -19.05
CA ASP A 144 -3.53 5.60 -18.68
C ASP A 144 -4.93 6.24 -18.82
N PHE A 145 -5.03 7.58 -18.86
CA PHE A 145 -6.28 8.35 -18.83
C PHE A 145 -6.45 9.26 -20.04
N GLU A 146 -5.87 8.93 -21.19
CA GLU A 146 -6.00 9.69 -22.44
C GLU A 146 -7.29 9.37 -23.21
N ASP A 147 -7.89 8.21 -22.95
CA ASP A 147 -9.11 7.76 -23.63
C ASP A 147 -10.29 8.70 -23.38
N ASP A 148 -11.19 8.80 -24.37
CA ASP A 148 -12.40 9.61 -24.25
C ASP A 148 -13.56 8.76 -23.70
N CYS A 149 -13.45 8.43 -22.41
CA CYS A 149 -14.42 7.61 -21.70
C CYS A 149 -14.64 8.12 -20.27
N ASN A 150 -15.68 7.63 -19.61
CA ASN A 150 -15.94 7.89 -18.21
C ASN A 150 -15.25 6.86 -17.30
N LEU A 151 -15.27 7.09 -15.98
CA LEU A 151 -14.60 6.20 -15.02
C LEU A 151 -15.19 4.80 -15.02
N PHE A 152 -16.50 4.67 -15.23
CA PHE A 152 -17.18 3.37 -15.27
C PHE A 152 -16.72 2.55 -16.47
N ASP A 153 -16.71 3.13 -17.65
CA ASP A 153 -16.29 2.44 -18.89
C ASP A 153 -14.81 2.09 -18.85
N TRP A 154 -13.97 3.01 -18.35
CA TRP A 154 -12.54 2.75 -18.17
C TRP A 154 -12.28 1.59 -17.23
N MET A 155 -12.96 1.56 -16.07
CA MET A 155 -12.80 0.45 -15.11
C MET A 155 -13.34 -0.86 -15.67
N GLY A 156 -14.40 -0.81 -16.48
CA GLY A 156 -15.01 -1.98 -17.11
C GLY A 156 -14.08 -2.72 -18.06
N GLN A 157 -13.08 -2.07 -18.66
CA GLN A 157 -12.11 -2.70 -19.54
C GLN A 157 -11.27 -3.79 -18.85
N TRP A 158 -11.15 -3.73 -17.51
CA TRP A 158 -10.27 -4.61 -16.74
C TRP A 158 -10.96 -5.82 -16.12
N THR A 159 -12.25 -6.04 -16.43
CA THR A 159 -13.01 -7.16 -15.88
C THR A 159 -14.08 -7.65 -16.83
N GLN A 160 -14.38 -8.96 -16.76
CA GLN A 160 -15.54 -9.58 -17.39
C GLN A 160 -16.71 -9.76 -16.40
N GLY A 161 -16.58 -9.23 -15.16
CA GLY A 161 -17.53 -9.46 -14.08
C GLY A 161 -18.82 -8.66 -14.15
N GLY A 162 -19.01 -7.82 -15.19
CA GLY A 162 -20.20 -7.03 -15.39
C GLY A 162 -20.32 -5.77 -14.52
N GLU A 163 -21.43 -5.05 -14.67
CA GLU A 163 -21.68 -3.73 -14.06
C GLU A 163 -21.54 -3.73 -12.54
N GLN A 164 -22.04 -4.74 -11.85
CA GLN A 164 -22.01 -4.80 -10.39
C GLN A 164 -20.57 -4.85 -9.83
N VAL A 165 -19.68 -5.58 -10.51
CA VAL A 165 -18.26 -5.67 -10.12
C VAL A 165 -17.57 -4.34 -10.33
N VAL A 166 -17.83 -3.67 -11.46
CA VAL A 166 -17.28 -2.35 -11.77
C VAL A 166 -17.72 -1.30 -10.75
N ARG A 167 -19.03 -1.18 -10.49
CA ARG A 167 -19.58 -0.25 -9.50
C ARG A 167 -19.07 -0.54 -8.09
N GLY A 168 -19.01 -1.82 -7.71
CA GLY A 168 -18.47 -2.23 -6.41
C GLY A 168 -16.99 -1.87 -6.24
N THR A 169 -16.20 -1.99 -7.29
CA THR A 169 -14.77 -1.60 -7.26
C THR A 169 -14.61 -0.09 -7.18
N LEU A 170 -15.34 0.68 -7.98
CA LEU A 170 -15.33 2.14 -7.94
C LEU A 170 -15.79 2.67 -6.58
N GLY A 171 -16.85 2.10 -6.00
CA GLY A 171 -17.33 2.46 -4.66
C GLY A 171 -16.28 2.20 -3.57
N ARG A 172 -15.56 1.07 -3.64
CA ARG A 172 -14.42 0.80 -2.74
C ARG A 172 -13.29 1.81 -2.91
N MET A 173 -13.11 2.34 -4.11
CA MET A 173 -12.14 3.40 -4.43
C MET A 173 -12.68 4.81 -4.16
N LEU A 174 -13.81 4.92 -3.44
CA LEU A 174 -14.44 6.17 -3.01
C LEU A 174 -15.04 7.02 -4.15
N PHE A 175 -15.41 6.43 -5.24
CA PHE A 175 -16.18 7.11 -6.28
C PHE A 175 -17.68 6.91 -6.07
N SER A 176 -18.41 8.01 -5.92
CA SER A 176 -19.87 8.00 -5.81
C SER A 176 -20.55 7.65 -7.15
N ASN A 177 -21.85 7.33 -7.10
CA ASN A 177 -22.59 6.97 -8.32
C ASN A 177 -22.60 8.09 -9.38
N ASP A 178 -22.56 9.37 -8.97
CA ASP A 178 -22.53 10.50 -9.90
C ASP A 178 -21.12 10.73 -10.45
N GLU A 179 -20.08 10.44 -9.66
CA GLU A 179 -18.69 10.61 -10.06
C GLU A 179 -18.23 9.58 -11.10
N ILE A 180 -18.79 8.38 -11.10
CA ILE A 180 -18.39 7.33 -12.07
C ILE A 180 -18.68 7.70 -13.52
N LEU A 181 -19.54 8.72 -13.75
CA LEU A 181 -19.86 9.22 -15.08
C LEU A 181 -18.94 10.38 -15.52
N LYS A 182 -18.04 10.85 -14.66
CA LYS A 182 -17.03 11.84 -15.03
C LYS A 182 -16.05 11.26 -16.06
N SER A 183 -15.55 12.12 -16.94
CA SER A 183 -14.46 11.75 -17.85
C SER A 183 -13.19 11.42 -17.07
N VAL A 184 -12.45 10.42 -17.50
CA VAL A 184 -11.13 10.08 -16.94
C VAL A 184 -10.11 11.21 -17.06
N LYS A 185 -10.32 12.16 -17.97
CA LYS A 185 -9.40 13.28 -18.24
C LYS A 185 -9.46 14.40 -17.20
N VAL A 186 -10.51 14.43 -16.36
CA VAL A 186 -10.73 15.54 -15.41
C VAL A 186 -10.45 15.16 -13.95
N ILE A 187 -9.98 13.95 -13.69
CA ILE A 187 -9.72 13.48 -12.34
C ILE A 187 -8.35 13.93 -11.83
N SER A 188 -8.26 14.17 -10.53
CA SER A 188 -7.03 14.57 -9.83
C SER A 188 -6.02 13.41 -9.77
N GLY A 189 -4.74 13.70 -9.50
CA GLY A 189 -3.71 12.67 -9.35
C GLY A 189 -4.03 11.61 -8.28
N GLY A 190 -4.63 12.01 -7.15
CA GLY A 190 -5.09 11.07 -6.13
C GLY A 190 -6.25 10.19 -6.60
N GLU A 191 -7.17 10.73 -7.40
CA GLU A 191 -8.25 9.96 -8.04
C GLU A 191 -7.68 8.99 -9.08
N GLN A 192 -6.70 9.41 -9.88
CA GLN A 192 -5.98 8.54 -10.82
C GLN A 192 -5.33 7.37 -10.10
N GLY A 193 -4.63 7.62 -8.99
CA GLY A 193 -4.03 6.57 -8.17
C GLY A 193 -5.07 5.55 -7.68
N ARG A 194 -6.23 6.01 -7.18
CA ARG A 194 -7.32 5.12 -6.76
C ARG A 194 -7.92 4.32 -7.94
N MET A 195 -8.04 4.91 -9.12
CA MET A 195 -8.47 4.21 -10.33
C MET A 195 -7.51 3.07 -10.68
N LEU A 196 -6.20 3.32 -10.62
CA LEU A 196 -5.18 2.31 -10.88
C LEU A 196 -5.17 1.20 -9.84
N PHE A 197 -5.41 1.49 -8.56
CA PHE A 197 -5.61 0.44 -7.57
C PHE A 197 -6.84 -0.41 -7.89
N GLY A 198 -7.94 0.20 -8.32
CA GLY A 198 -9.12 -0.52 -8.81
C GLY A 198 -8.80 -1.45 -9.98
N LYS A 199 -8.04 -0.99 -10.97
CA LYS A 199 -7.52 -1.80 -12.09
C LYS A 199 -6.74 -3.02 -11.58
N LEU A 200 -5.77 -2.81 -10.69
CA LEU A 200 -4.95 -3.89 -10.13
C LEU A 200 -5.78 -4.89 -9.30
N ILE A 201 -6.78 -4.42 -8.56
CA ILE A 201 -7.71 -5.29 -7.83
C ILE A 201 -8.48 -6.21 -8.79
N LEU A 202 -8.91 -5.69 -9.94
CA LEU A 202 -9.66 -6.45 -10.94
C LEU A 202 -8.78 -7.43 -11.71
N GLN A 203 -7.55 -7.04 -12.01
CA GLN A 203 -6.57 -7.88 -12.74
C GLN A 203 -6.05 -9.05 -11.91
N LYS A 204 -6.05 -8.95 -10.58
CA LYS A 204 -5.57 -9.99 -9.64
C LYS A 204 -4.18 -10.55 -9.98
N PRO A 205 -3.17 -9.71 -10.18
CA PRO A 205 -1.83 -10.15 -10.53
C PRO A 205 -1.22 -10.96 -9.37
N ASN A 206 -0.25 -11.84 -9.68
CA ASN A 206 0.55 -12.53 -8.67
C ASN A 206 1.92 -11.88 -8.45
N VAL A 207 2.26 -10.88 -9.26
CA VAL A 207 3.40 -9.98 -9.06
C VAL A 207 2.92 -8.55 -9.18
N LEU A 208 3.11 -7.75 -8.14
CA LEU A 208 2.91 -6.31 -8.16
C LEU A 208 4.25 -5.60 -8.29
N ILE A 209 4.33 -4.69 -9.25
CA ILE A 209 5.47 -3.80 -9.46
C ILE A 209 4.95 -2.38 -9.29
N MET A 210 5.51 -1.61 -8.34
CA MET A 210 5.01 -0.29 -8.00
C MET A 210 6.12 0.75 -7.96
N ASP A 211 5.94 1.83 -8.70
CA ASP A 211 6.88 2.96 -8.74
C ASP A 211 6.28 4.16 -8.02
N GLU A 212 6.80 4.48 -6.82
CA GLU A 212 6.35 5.59 -5.96
C GLU A 212 4.83 5.61 -5.73
N PRO A 213 4.20 4.51 -5.27
CA PRO A 213 2.75 4.40 -5.22
C PRO A 213 2.09 5.29 -4.17
N THR A 214 2.86 5.88 -3.27
CA THR A 214 2.37 6.82 -2.23
C THR A 214 2.29 8.26 -2.72
N ASN A 215 2.88 8.58 -3.88
CA ASN A 215 2.86 9.93 -4.42
C ASN A 215 1.43 10.37 -4.75
N HIS A 216 1.11 11.62 -4.42
CA HIS A 216 -0.19 12.25 -4.63
C HIS A 216 -1.37 11.64 -3.87
N LEU A 217 -1.13 10.69 -2.95
CA LEU A 217 -2.15 10.12 -2.09
C LEU A 217 -2.29 10.89 -0.78
N ASP A 218 -3.51 10.93 -0.24
CA ASP A 218 -3.75 11.37 1.13
C ASP A 218 -3.30 10.29 2.14
N MET A 219 -3.16 10.68 3.40
CA MET A 219 -2.69 9.79 4.47
C MET A 219 -3.56 8.54 4.61
N GLU A 220 -4.87 8.69 4.48
CA GLU A 220 -5.84 7.61 4.59
C GLU A 220 -5.66 6.58 3.45
N SER A 221 -5.38 7.05 2.24
CA SER A 221 -5.09 6.18 1.09
C SER A 221 -3.73 5.50 1.23
N ILE A 222 -2.72 6.17 1.78
CA ILE A 222 -1.40 5.57 2.05
C ILE A 222 -1.53 4.45 3.09
N GLU A 223 -2.25 4.68 4.20
CA GLU A 223 -2.50 3.66 5.23
C GLU A 223 -3.27 2.45 4.67
N ALA A 224 -4.30 2.71 3.85
CA ALA A 224 -5.09 1.66 3.20
C ALA A 224 -4.25 0.84 2.22
N LEU A 225 -3.38 1.50 1.43
CA LEU A 225 -2.45 0.83 0.52
C LEU A 225 -1.43 -0.01 1.27
N ASN A 226 -0.84 0.54 2.33
CA ASN A 226 0.14 -0.18 3.15
C ASN A 226 -0.46 -1.47 3.72
N LEU A 227 -1.63 -1.38 4.35
CA LEU A 227 -2.35 -2.54 4.88
C LEU A 227 -2.69 -3.57 3.79
N ALA A 228 -3.10 -3.10 2.60
CA ALA A 228 -3.41 -3.97 1.48
C ALA A 228 -2.17 -4.73 0.99
N LEU A 229 -1.00 -4.09 0.95
CA LEU A 229 0.26 -4.69 0.53
C LEU A 229 0.84 -5.62 1.60
N GLU A 230 0.70 -5.29 2.90
CA GLU A 230 1.06 -6.21 3.99
C GLU A 230 0.32 -7.55 3.89
N ASN A 231 -0.95 -7.51 3.51
CA ASN A 231 -1.80 -8.70 3.37
C ASN A 231 -1.78 -9.31 1.97
N TYR A 232 -1.07 -8.72 1.02
CA TYR A 232 -1.00 -9.25 -0.34
C TYR A 232 -0.21 -10.56 -0.38
N PRO A 233 -0.80 -11.66 -0.90
CA PRO A 233 -0.16 -12.98 -0.88
C PRO A 233 0.87 -13.20 -2.00
N GLY A 234 0.98 -12.28 -2.97
CA GLY A 234 1.88 -12.37 -4.12
C GLY A 234 3.25 -11.77 -3.86
N THR A 235 4.01 -11.63 -4.95
CA THR A 235 5.34 -11.03 -4.96
C THR A 235 5.22 -9.51 -5.17
N LEU A 236 5.99 -8.72 -4.44
CA LEU A 236 5.99 -7.27 -4.53
C LEU A 236 7.41 -6.76 -4.82
N ILE A 237 7.53 -5.94 -5.87
CA ILE A 237 8.76 -5.18 -6.18
C ILE A 237 8.35 -3.71 -6.23
N PHE A 238 8.97 -2.85 -5.44
CA PHE A 238 8.54 -1.46 -5.37
C PHE A 238 9.67 -0.47 -5.13
N VAL A 239 9.44 0.74 -5.58
CA VAL A 239 10.25 1.93 -5.29
C VAL A 239 9.41 2.85 -4.42
N SER A 240 9.97 3.33 -3.32
CA SER A 240 9.36 4.40 -2.52
C SER A 240 10.43 5.22 -1.80
N HIS A 241 10.17 6.51 -1.64
CA HIS A 241 10.94 7.41 -0.79
C HIS A 241 10.39 7.50 0.64
N ASP A 242 9.22 6.93 0.87
CA ASP A 242 8.61 6.85 2.20
C ASP A 242 9.27 5.73 3.01
N ARG A 243 10.03 6.13 4.03
CA ARG A 243 10.78 5.20 4.89
C ARG A 243 9.87 4.29 5.70
N GLU A 244 8.75 4.80 6.21
CA GLU A 244 7.79 4.01 6.98
C GLU A 244 7.16 2.94 6.09
N PHE A 245 6.80 3.32 4.87
CA PHE A 245 6.26 2.40 3.86
C PHE A 245 7.27 1.31 3.48
N VAL A 246 8.54 1.65 3.29
CA VAL A 246 9.60 0.67 3.02
C VAL A 246 9.83 -0.25 4.22
N SER A 247 9.94 0.30 5.43
CA SER A 247 10.17 -0.48 6.66
C SER A 247 9.06 -1.47 6.97
N SER A 248 7.81 -1.11 6.69
CA SER A 248 6.66 -1.98 6.97
C SER A 248 6.53 -3.16 6.01
N LEU A 249 7.02 -3.02 4.77
CA LEU A 249 6.78 -3.99 3.69
C LEU A 249 8.00 -4.81 3.31
N ALA A 250 9.20 -4.19 3.25
CA ALA A 250 10.36 -4.81 2.63
C ALA A 250 10.92 -5.98 3.45
N THR A 251 11.18 -7.10 2.76
CA THR A 251 11.93 -8.25 3.27
C THR A 251 13.29 -8.38 2.60
N ARG A 252 13.55 -7.56 1.58
CA ARG A 252 14.80 -7.48 0.84
C ARG A 252 14.97 -6.11 0.25
N ILE A 253 16.19 -5.58 0.29
CA ILE A 253 16.56 -4.27 -0.22
C ILE A 253 17.53 -4.41 -1.38
N ILE A 254 17.23 -3.78 -2.49
CA ILE A 254 18.16 -3.57 -3.60
C ILE A 254 18.49 -2.09 -3.64
N GLU A 255 19.70 -1.72 -3.27
CA GLU A 255 20.17 -0.34 -3.36
C GLU A 255 20.91 -0.11 -4.67
N LEU A 256 20.46 0.88 -5.44
CA LEU A 256 21.18 1.41 -6.59
C LEU A 256 22.01 2.63 -6.14
N SER A 257 23.31 2.58 -6.38
CA SER A 257 24.22 3.67 -6.05
C SER A 257 25.20 3.94 -7.19
N PRO A 258 25.89 5.10 -7.22
CA PRO A 258 26.93 5.37 -8.19
C PRO A 258 28.12 4.39 -8.14
N SER A 259 28.34 3.76 -6.99
CA SER A 259 29.38 2.77 -6.76
C SER A 259 28.98 1.34 -7.16
N GLY A 260 27.70 1.12 -7.52
CA GLY A 260 27.18 -0.19 -7.90
C GLY A 260 25.85 -0.52 -7.24
N VAL A 261 25.53 -1.80 -7.25
CA VAL A 261 24.27 -2.31 -6.68
C VAL A 261 24.58 -3.14 -5.44
N VAL A 262 23.83 -2.90 -4.38
CA VAL A 262 23.86 -3.70 -3.15
C VAL A 262 22.56 -4.49 -3.07
N ASP A 263 22.65 -5.79 -2.87
CA ASP A 263 21.51 -6.69 -2.66
C ASP A 263 21.57 -7.23 -1.24
N PHE A 264 20.62 -6.83 -0.41
CA PHE A 264 20.57 -7.12 1.02
C PHE A 264 19.29 -7.88 1.37
N SER A 265 19.43 -9.12 1.85
CA SER A 265 18.31 -9.91 2.37
C SER A 265 18.06 -9.55 3.82
N GLY A 266 16.92 -8.97 4.10
CA GLY A 266 16.52 -8.51 5.43
C GLY A 266 15.57 -7.32 5.36
N THR A 267 15.12 -6.85 6.52
CA THR A 267 14.27 -5.68 6.64
C THR A 267 15.05 -4.38 6.36
N TYR A 268 14.33 -3.29 6.15
CA TYR A 268 14.96 -1.98 5.96
C TYR A 268 15.74 -1.53 7.20
N ASP A 269 15.28 -1.85 8.39
CA ASP A 269 15.98 -1.53 9.63
C ASP A 269 17.29 -2.33 9.77
N ASP A 270 17.30 -3.60 9.37
CA ASP A 270 18.52 -4.43 9.35
C ASP A 270 19.53 -3.89 8.33
N TYR A 271 19.03 -3.47 7.17
CA TYR A 271 19.85 -2.81 6.16
C TYR A 271 20.50 -1.53 6.72
N LEU A 272 19.74 -0.62 7.35
CA LEU A 272 20.27 0.60 7.93
C LEU A 272 21.31 0.33 9.03
N ARG A 273 21.09 -0.68 9.89
CA ARG A 273 22.10 -1.12 10.89
C ARG A 273 23.37 -1.60 10.21
N SER A 274 23.27 -2.33 9.09
CA SER A 274 24.44 -2.78 8.32
C SER A 274 25.25 -1.61 7.75
N GLN A 275 24.60 -0.47 7.51
CA GLN A 275 25.25 0.78 7.05
C GLN A 275 25.76 1.66 8.21
N GLY A 276 25.66 1.18 9.46
CA GLY A 276 26.14 1.92 10.64
C GLY A 276 25.17 2.98 11.15
N VAL A 277 23.92 2.98 10.71
CA VAL A 277 22.87 3.87 11.24
C VAL A 277 22.32 3.25 12.53
N THR A 278 22.49 3.93 13.66
CA THR A 278 21.87 3.59 14.95
C THR A 278 20.63 4.45 15.18
N PHE A 279 19.54 3.84 15.65
CA PHE A 279 18.26 4.49 15.99
C PHE A 279 18.18 4.80 17.48
#